data_2c4df67f37c295d13fefa1a7f953f523
#
_entry.id   2c4df67f37c295d13fefa1a7f953f523
#
_cell.length_a   1.000
_cell.length_b   1.000
_cell.length_c   1.000
_cell.angle_alpha   90.00
_cell.angle_beta   90.00
_cell.angle_gamma   90.00
#
_symmetry.space_group_name_H-M   'P 1'
#
loop_
_entity.id
_entity.type
_entity.pdbx_description
1 polymer ?
#
loop_
_entity_poly.entity_id
_entity_poly.type
_entity_poly.pdbx_seq_one_letter_code
_entity_poly.pdbx_strand_id
1 'polypeptide(L)'
;MDYLDKYKFSCDNPEEFGIDIKKYKKQNVLDESHISDLLSHSIRITKDILPKVSKSINRVFEKLEIENQFNFFVTADSFQANAACSLISLSSKPDIILTSKLIELLSAKELEFVIGHEVAHYVYQHAMYPNYQNEENRNLKLNILNLSRAAEISCDRIGFLACGD
;
A
#
# COMPACT_ATOMS: atom_id res chain seq x y z
N MET A 1 -12.91 11.00 0.77
CA MET A 1 -11.52 10.86 0.26
C MET A 1 -10.79 12.20 0.16
N ASP A 2 -11.45 13.28 -0.20
CA ASP A 2 -10.87 14.64 -0.34
C ASP A 2 -10.10 15.15 0.90
N TYR A 3 -10.45 14.63 2.10
CA TYR A 3 -9.75 14.99 3.33
C TYR A 3 -8.27 14.57 3.35
N LEU A 4 -7.92 13.42 2.75
CA LEU A 4 -6.55 12.92 2.72
C LEU A 4 -5.69 13.61 1.65
N ASP A 5 -6.29 14.24 0.64
CA ASP A 5 -5.56 14.90 -0.45
C ASP A 5 -4.65 16.02 0.04
N LYS A 6 -4.99 16.68 1.15
CA LYS A 6 -4.14 17.72 1.78
C LYS A 6 -2.80 17.19 2.31
N TYR A 7 -2.69 15.87 2.53
CA TYR A 7 -1.45 15.23 3.00
C TYR A 7 -0.60 14.71 1.85
N LYS A 8 -1.17 14.66 0.63
CA LYS A 8 -0.42 14.25 -0.55
C LYS A 8 0.77 15.20 -0.77
N PHE A 9 1.93 14.64 -1.05
CA PHE A 9 3.10 15.46 -1.38
C PHE A 9 2.89 16.17 -2.71
N SER A 10 3.20 17.46 -2.81
CA SER A 10 2.93 18.27 -4.01
C SER A 10 3.57 17.70 -5.27
N CYS A 11 4.75 17.11 -5.14
CA CYS A 11 5.44 16.45 -6.26
C CYS A 11 4.96 15.01 -6.52
N ASP A 12 4.02 14.47 -5.74
CA ASP A 12 3.40 13.17 -6.01
C ASP A 12 2.32 13.31 -7.10
N ASN A 13 2.77 13.75 -8.27
CA ASN A 13 1.94 13.97 -9.44
C ASN A 13 2.71 13.57 -10.70
N PRO A 14 2.26 12.59 -11.49
CA PRO A 14 2.93 12.16 -12.71
C PRO A 14 3.19 13.29 -13.73
N GLU A 15 2.29 14.27 -13.81
CA GLU A 15 2.41 15.40 -14.74
C GLU A 15 3.62 16.28 -14.43
N GLU A 16 3.99 16.44 -13.15
CA GLU A 16 5.18 17.17 -12.71
C GLU A 16 6.48 16.58 -13.29
N PHE A 17 6.47 15.30 -13.60
CA PHE A 17 7.60 14.56 -14.14
C PHE A 17 7.44 14.27 -15.65
N GLY A 18 6.41 14.84 -16.31
CA GLY A 18 6.14 14.59 -17.72
C GLY A 18 5.72 13.13 -18.01
N ILE A 19 5.10 12.46 -17.04
CA ILE A 19 4.69 11.07 -17.14
C ILE A 19 3.20 10.99 -17.45
N ASP A 20 2.86 10.42 -18.61
CA ASP A 20 1.47 10.10 -18.97
C ASP A 20 1.11 8.70 -18.49
N ILE A 21 0.47 8.59 -17.31
CA ILE A 21 0.07 7.31 -16.72
C ILE A 21 -0.89 6.50 -17.59
N LYS A 22 -1.61 7.12 -18.51
CA LYS A 22 -2.55 6.39 -19.40
C LYS A 22 -1.81 5.41 -20.30
N LYS A 23 -0.55 5.68 -20.63
CA LYS A 23 0.30 4.79 -21.44
C LYS A 23 0.68 3.51 -20.68
N TYR A 24 0.66 3.53 -19.36
CA TYR A 24 1.13 2.43 -18.49
C TYR A 24 0.02 1.60 -17.87
N LYS A 25 -1.25 1.99 -18.02
CA LYS A 25 -2.43 1.32 -17.41
C LYS A 25 -2.51 -0.21 -17.65
N LYS A 26 -1.86 -0.73 -18.68
CA LYS A 26 -1.87 -2.16 -19.02
C LYS A 26 -0.72 -2.97 -18.40
N GLN A 27 0.29 -2.31 -17.82
CA GLN A 27 1.52 -2.99 -17.37
C GLN A 27 1.46 -3.49 -15.93
N ASN A 28 0.55 -2.97 -15.12
CA ASN A 28 0.48 -3.24 -13.68
C ASN A 28 -0.61 -4.24 -13.28
N VAL A 29 -1.12 -5.01 -14.22
CA VAL A 29 -2.04 -6.12 -13.92
C VAL A 29 -1.19 -7.28 -13.40
N LEU A 30 -1.22 -7.52 -12.09
CA LEU A 30 -0.69 -8.76 -11.52
C LEU A 30 -1.47 -9.94 -12.12
N ASP A 31 -0.75 -10.98 -12.49
CA ASP A 31 -1.35 -12.21 -13.00
C ASP A 31 -2.21 -12.85 -11.88
N GLU A 32 -3.42 -13.27 -12.21
CA GLU A 32 -4.34 -13.95 -11.27
C GLU A 32 -3.70 -15.17 -10.60
N SER A 33 -2.72 -15.81 -11.25
CA SER A 33 -1.95 -16.91 -10.69
C SER A 33 -1.15 -16.50 -9.45
N HIS A 34 -0.53 -15.32 -9.44
CA HIS A 34 0.24 -14.80 -8.30
C HIS A 34 -0.65 -14.53 -7.10
N ILE A 35 -1.87 -14.05 -7.32
CA ILE A 35 -2.82 -13.77 -6.24
C ILE A 35 -3.34 -15.08 -5.65
N SER A 36 -3.67 -16.05 -6.49
CA SER A 36 -4.11 -17.37 -6.05
C SER A 36 -3.03 -18.07 -5.21
N ASP A 37 -1.78 -17.99 -5.64
CA ASP A 37 -0.63 -18.53 -4.91
C ASP A 37 -0.44 -17.83 -3.55
N LEU A 38 -0.49 -16.51 -3.54
CA LEU A 38 -0.38 -15.72 -2.31
C LEU A 38 -1.50 -16.05 -1.31
N LEU A 39 -2.75 -16.12 -1.77
CA LEU A 39 -3.91 -16.42 -0.92
C LEU A 39 -3.88 -17.86 -0.41
N SER A 40 -3.30 -18.81 -1.15
CA SER A 40 -3.16 -20.19 -0.72
C SER A 40 -2.18 -20.35 0.46
N HIS A 41 -1.25 -19.38 0.66
CA HIS A 41 -0.24 -19.38 1.70
C HIS A 41 -0.45 -18.29 2.75
N SER A 42 -1.63 -17.66 2.78
CA SER A 42 -1.93 -16.59 3.73
C SER A 42 -3.21 -16.84 4.52
N ILE A 43 -3.28 -16.23 5.70
CA ILE A 43 -4.43 -16.30 6.61
C ILE A 43 -5.10 -14.94 6.65
N ARG A 44 -6.42 -14.88 6.46
CA ARG A 44 -7.18 -13.64 6.60
C ARG A 44 -7.21 -13.18 8.05
N ILE A 45 -6.87 -11.92 8.27
CA ILE A 45 -6.89 -11.29 9.60
C ILE A 45 -8.34 -10.91 9.93
N THR A 46 -8.79 -11.39 11.09
CA THR A 46 -10.12 -11.08 11.63
C THR A 46 -10.01 -10.75 13.13
N LYS A 47 -11.11 -10.29 13.73
CA LYS A 47 -11.16 -10.06 15.19
C LYS A 47 -10.89 -11.31 16.02
N ASP A 48 -11.18 -12.50 15.47
CA ASP A 48 -11.01 -13.80 16.13
C ASP A 48 -9.62 -14.39 15.83
N ILE A 49 -9.08 -14.04 14.65
CA ILE A 49 -7.74 -14.42 14.20
C ILE A 49 -6.87 -13.16 14.23
N LEU A 50 -5.82 -13.15 15.05
CA LEU A 50 -4.93 -12.00 15.29
C LEU A 50 -5.67 -10.76 15.84
N PRO A 51 -6.36 -10.84 16.98
CA PRO A 51 -7.19 -9.76 17.52
C PRO A 51 -6.42 -8.46 17.77
N LYS A 52 -5.13 -8.53 18.14
CA LYS A 52 -4.29 -7.34 18.34
C LYS A 52 -4.07 -6.58 17.02
N VAL A 53 -3.78 -7.31 15.94
CA VAL A 53 -3.59 -6.73 14.60
C VAL A 53 -4.91 -6.14 14.10
N SER A 54 -6.01 -6.88 14.24
CA SER A 54 -7.35 -6.39 13.88
C SER A 54 -7.72 -5.10 14.63
N LYS A 55 -7.30 -4.95 15.89
CA LYS A 55 -7.50 -3.72 16.65
C LYS A 55 -6.69 -2.55 16.09
N SER A 56 -5.43 -2.76 15.69
CA SER A 56 -4.62 -1.73 15.04
C SER A 56 -5.21 -1.32 13.68
N ILE A 57 -5.69 -2.29 12.89
CA ILE A 57 -6.40 -2.01 11.64
C ILE A 57 -7.59 -1.06 11.88
N ASN A 58 -8.47 -1.38 12.81
CA ASN A 58 -9.65 -0.57 13.09
C ASN A 58 -9.27 0.86 13.51
N ARG A 59 -8.26 1.03 14.36
CA ARG A 59 -7.77 2.33 14.79
C ARG A 59 -7.26 3.18 13.63
N VAL A 60 -6.56 2.57 12.66
CA VAL A 60 -6.10 3.28 11.46
C VAL A 60 -7.28 3.88 10.70
N PHE A 61 -8.33 3.09 10.44
CA PHE A 61 -9.50 3.58 9.71
C PHE A 61 -10.30 4.63 10.48
N GLU A 62 -10.41 4.47 11.80
CA GLU A 62 -11.00 5.49 12.69
C GLU A 62 -10.24 6.82 12.61
N LYS A 63 -8.90 6.78 12.68
CA LYS A 63 -8.04 7.98 12.62
C LYS A 63 -8.00 8.64 11.26
N LEU A 64 -8.01 7.83 10.19
CA LEU A 64 -8.03 8.34 8.83
C LEU A 64 -9.43 8.81 8.40
N GLU A 65 -10.45 8.60 9.23
CA GLU A 65 -11.85 8.97 8.95
C GLU A 65 -12.35 8.40 7.61
N ILE A 66 -11.91 7.19 7.27
CA ILE A 66 -12.31 6.49 6.06
C ILE A 66 -12.93 5.14 6.38
N GLU A 67 -13.81 4.69 5.50
CA GLU A 67 -14.43 3.37 5.62
C GLU A 67 -13.44 2.27 5.27
N ASN A 68 -13.41 1.19 6.07
CA ASN A 68 -12.56 0.05 5.79
C ASN A 68 -13.12 -0.78 4.62
N GLN A 69 -12.53 -0.62 3.45
CA GLN A 69 -12.87 -1.38 2.25
C GLN A 69 -11.82 -2.43 1.89
N PHE A 70 -10.86 -2.70 2.76
CA PHE A 70 -9.73 -3.59 2.49
C PHE A 70 -9.96 -4.98 3.09
N ASN A 71 -9.36 -5.98 2.47
CA ASN A 71 -9.08 -7.24 3.12
C ASN A 71 -7.65 -7.22 3.66
N PHE A 72 -7.44 -7.88 4.78
CA PHE A 72 -6.13 -7.99 5.40
C PHE A 72 -5.73 -9.46 5.52
N PHE A 73 -4.51 -9.76 5.11
CA PHE A 73 -3.94 -11.10 5.16
C PHE A 73 -2.58 -11.08 5.84
N VAL A 74 -2.23 -12.19 6.48
CA VAL A 74 -0.88 -12.45 6.95
C VAL A 74 -0.31 -13.65 6.20
N THR A 75 0.88 -13.49 5.67
CA THR A 75 1.65 -14.58 5.06
C THR A 75 2.81 -15.02 5.96
N ALA A 76 3.10 -16.31 5.93
CA ALA A 76 4.20 -16.88 6.69
C ALA A 76 5.54 -16.56 6.02
N ASP A 77 6.09 -15.39 6.32
CA ASP A 77 7.46 -15.04 5.97
C ASP A 77 8.22 -14.70 7.26
N SER A 78 9.16 -15.56 7.63
CA SER A 78 9.99 -15.41 8.82
C SER A 78 11.29 -14.65 8.55
N PHE A 79 11.62 -14.38 7.29
CA PHE A 79 12.88 -13.76 6.89
C PHE A 79 12.73 -12.28 6.57
N GLN A 80 11.62 -11.87 5.97
CA GLN A 80 11.40 -10.49 5.56
C GLN A 80 10.25 -9.84 6.34
N ALA A 81 10.54 -8.70 6.96
CA ALA A 81 9.51 -7.82 7.52
C ALA A 81 9.02 -6.91 6.39
N ASN A 82 7.84 -7.19 5.83
CA ASN A 82 7.29 -6.45 4.71
C ASN A 82 5.76 -6.33 4.78
N ALA A 83 5.24 -5.30 4.14
CA ALA A 83 3.82 -5.12 3.84
C ALA A 83 3.64 -4.79 2.37
N ALA A 84 2.48 -5.04 1.81
CA ALA A 84 2.15 -4.67 0.44
C ALA A 84 0.65 -4.47 0.28
N CYS A 85 0.26 -3.45 -0.48
CA CYS A 85 -1.10 -3.24 -0.94
C CYS A 85 -1.25 -3.75 -2.37
N SER A 86 -2.16 -4.71 -2.59
CA SER A 86 -2.51 -5.20 -3.91
C SER A 86 -3.84 -4.61 -4.35
N LEU A 87 -3.86 -3.99 -5.53
CA LEU A 87 -5.10 -3.47 -6.14
C LEU A 87 -5.91 -4.56 -6.84
N ILE A 88 -5.34 -5.73 -7.04
CA ILE A 88 -5.99 -6.83 -7.73
C ILE A 88 -6.48 -7.80 -6.70
N SER A 89 -7.76 -7.73 -6.43
CA SER A 89 -8.45 -8.69 -5.59
C SER A 89 -9.45 -9.48 -6.42
N LEU A 90 -9.52 -10.77 -6.15
CA LEU A 90 -10.62 -11.64 -6.63
C LEU A 90 -11.98 -11.19 -6.06
N SER A 91 -12.00 -10.30 -5.07
CA SER A 91 -13.17 -9.89 -4.30
C SER A 91 -13.62 -8.44 -4.52
N SER A 92 -13.18 -7.74 -5.53
CA SER A 92 -13.48 -6.31 -5.74
C SER A 92 -12.96 -5.33 -4.67
N LYS A 93 -12.31 -5.82 -3.62
CA LYS A 93 -11.70 -5.01 -2.55
C LYS A 93 -10.19 -5.14 -2.61
N PRO A 94 -9.43 -4.06 -2.35
CA PRO A 94 -7.97 -4.14 -2.29
C PRO A 94 -7.54 -5.03 -1.12
N ASP A 95 -6.44 -5.75 -1.32
CA ASP A 95 -5.87 -6.63 -0.31
C ASP A 95 -4.59 -6.00 0.26
N ILE A 96 -4.47 -5.95 1.59
CA ILE A 96 -3.22 -5.60 2.29
C ILE A 96 -2.67 -6.88 2.90
N ILE A 97 -1.41 -7.16 2.57
CA ILE A 97 -0.70 -8.36 2.99
C ILE A 97 0.43 -7.94 3.91
N LEU A 98 0.46 -8.56 5.09
CA LEU A 98 1.50 -8.34 6.10
C LEU A 98 2.29 -9.64 6.26
N THR A 99 3.60 -9.56 6.39
CA THR A 99 4.40 -10.74 6.74
C THR A 99 4.29 -11.02 8.24
N SER A 100 4.36 -12.30 8.63
CA SER A 100 4.38 -12.68 10.04
C SER A 100 5.55 -12.04 10.79
N LYS A 101 6.69 -11.89 10.13
CA LYS A 101 7.88 -11.23 10.68
C LYS A 101 7.65 -9.76 11.00
N LEU A 102 6.94 -9.04 10.13
CA LEU A 102 6.56 -7.65 10.39
C LEU A 102 5.72 -7.52 11.67
N ILE A 103 4.69 -8.37 11.78
CA ILE A 103 3.78 -8.38 12.94
C ILE A 103 4.51 -8.74 14.24
N GLU A 104 5.51 -9.62 14.18
CA GLU A 104 6.34 -10.00 15.32
C GLU A 104 7.22 -8.84 15.83
N LEU A 105 7.80 -8.07 14.89
CA LEU A 105 8.80 -7.05 15.21
C LEU A 105 8.19 -5.72 15.64
N LEU A 106 7.02 -5.36 15.10
CA LEU A 106 6.46 -4.03 15.29
C LEU A 106 5.57 -3.94 16.54
N SER A 107 5.69 -2.80 17.21
CA SER A 107 4.69 -2.35 18.18
C SER A 107 3.36 -2.01 17.50
N ALA A 108 2.29 -1.85 18.28
CA ALA A 108 0.98 -1.48 17.73
C ALA A 108 1.01 -0.15 16.94
N LYS A 109 1.77 0.84 17.43
CA LYS A 109 1.93 2.15 16.77
C LYS A 109 2.69 2.05 15.44
N GLU A 110 3.78 1.29 15.43
CA GLU A 110 4.55 1.06 14.21
C GLU A 110 3.74 0.28 13.17
N LEU A 111 2.95 -0.70 13.62
CA LEU A 111 2.03 -1.42 12.75
C LEU A 111 0.92 -0.51 12.19
N GLU A 112 0.37 0.40 13.00
CA GLU A 112 -0.60 1.41 12.57
C GLU A 112 0.01 2.33 11.50
N PHE A 113 1.28 2.73 11.66
CA PHE A 113 2.02 3.48 10.64
C PHE A 113 2.09 2.72 9.31
N VAL A 114 2.56 1.46 9.35
CA VAL A 114 2.70 0.64 8.14
C VAL A 114 1.35 0.43 7.45
N ILE A 115 0.30 0.13 8.21
CA ILE A 115 -1.04 -0.04 7.63
C ILE A 115 -1.52 1.25 6.97
N GLY A 116 -1.33 2.41 7.60
CA GLY A 116 -1.68 3.71 7.03
C GLY A 116 -0.91 4.02 5.75
N HIS A 117 0.38 3.68 5.72
CA HIS A 117 1.24 3.80 4.53
C HIS A 117 0.68 2.97 3.35
N GLU A 118 0.36 1.69 3.58
CA GLU A 118 -0.21 0.81 2.54
C GLU A 118 -1.59 1.27 2.06
N VAL A 119 -2.43 1.75 2.98
CA VAL A 119 -3.73 2.36 2.64
C VAL A 119 -3.55 3.56 1.71
N ALA A 120 -2.52 4.40 1.95
CA ALA A 120 -2.23 5.57 1.13
C ALA A 120 -1.85 5.20 -0.31
N HIS A 121 -1.12 4.12 -0.54
CA HIS A 121 -0.84 3.63 -1.89
C HIS A 121 -2.11 3.39 -2.70
N TYR A 122 -3.15 2.86 -2.06
CA TYR A 122 -4.46 2.69 -2.70
C TYR A 122 -5.18 4.02 -2.90
N VAL A 123 -5.26 4.86 -1.85
CA VAL A 123 -5.97 6.15 -1.89
C VAL A 123 -5.44 7.04 -3.00
N TYR A 124 -4.11 7.10 -3.17
CA TYR A 124 -3.44 7.91 -4.18
C TYR A 124 -3.22 7.20 -5.52
N GLN A 125 -3.69 5.95 -5.64
CA GLN A 125 -3.61 5.15 -6.87
C GLN A 125 -2.18 4.92 -7.38
N HIS A 126 -1.21 4.75 -6.49
CA HIS A 126 0.20 4.59 -6.85
C HIS A 126 0.48 3.34 -7.69
N ALA A 127 -0.36 2.30 -7.62
CA ALA A 127 -0.25 1.15 -8.50
C ALA A 127 -0.47 1.48 -10.00
N MET A 128 -0.99 2.67 -10.30
CA MET A 128 -1.09 3.16 -11.68
C MET A 128 0.22 3.80 -12.17
N TYR A 129 1.20 4.01 -11.28
CA TYR A 129 2.49 4.59 -11.65
C TYR A 129 3.33 3.58 -12.42
N PRO A 130 4.11 4.03 -13.41
CA PRO A 130 4.96 3.12 -14.18
C PRO A 130 6.08 2.53 -13.33
N ASN A 131 6.48 1.30 -13.66
CA ASN A 131 7.64 0.68 -13.04
C ASN A 131 8.92 1.12 -13.79
N TYR A 132 9.84 1.76 -13.07
CA TYR A 132 11.12 2.23 -13.61
C TYR A 132 12.02 1.11 -14.16
N GLN A 133 11.83 -0.12 -13.72
CA GLN A 133 12.62 -1.27 -14.20
C GLN A 133 12.36 -1.58 -15.67
N ASN A 134 11.13 -1.30 -16.13
CA ASN A 134 10.68 -1.57 -17.49
C ASN A 134 10.96 -0.41 -18.46
N GLU A 135 11.63 0.67 -17.99
CA GLU A 135 11.90 1.86 -18.81
C GLU A 135 13.35 1.87 -19.29
N GLU A 136 13.55 1.98 -20.61
CA GLU A 136 14.87 2.00 -21.24
C GLU A 136 15.42 3.43 -21.35
N ASN A 137 14.56 4.43 -21.53
CA ASN A 137 14.97 5.83 -21.58
C ASN A 137 15.46 6.30 -20.21
N ARG A 138 16.76 6.62 -20.13
CA ARG A 138 17.42 7.00 -18.87
C ARG A 138 16.79 8.21 -18.18
N ASN A 139 16.39 9.23 -18.93
CA ASN A 139 15.81 10.43 -18.34
C ASN A 139 14.40 10.14 -17.81
N LEU A 140 13.60 9.41 -18.57
CA LEU A 140 12.26 9.00 -18.15
C LEU A 140 12.33 8.05 -16.94
N LYS A 141 13.29 7.13 -16.93
CA LYS A 141 13.57 6.26 -15.79
C LYS A 141 13.87 7.04 -14.51
N LEU A 142 14.68 8.11 -14.59
CA LEU A 142 14.95 8.98 -13.45
C LEU A 142 13.70 9.73 -12.99
N ASN A 143 12.87 10.20 -13.92
CA ASN A 143 11.60 10.85 -13.60
C ASN A 143 10.64 9.89 -12.89
N ILE A 144 10.53 8.65 -13.35
CA ILE A 144 9.72 7.60 -12.69
C ILE A 144 10.25 7.30 -11.28
N LEU A 145 11.57 7.21 -11.09
CA LEU A 145 12.17 7.04 -9.77
C LEU A 145 11.86 8.20 -8.82
N ASN A 146 11.89 9.43 -9.33
CA ASN A 146 11.56 10.60 -8.51
C ASN A 146 10.07 10.63 -8.16
N LEU A 147 9.19 10.27 -9.09
CA LEU A 147 7.76 10.09 -8.82
C LEU A 147 7.51 9.01 -7.76
N SER A 148 8.18 7.86 -7.87
CA SER A 148 8.07 6.80 -6.86
C SER A 148 8.48 7.28 -5.47
N ARG A 149 9.57 8.06 -5.35
CA ARG A 149 9.98 8.65 -4.07
C ARG A 149 8.97 9.66 -3.53
N ALA A 150 8.36 10.45 -4.41
CA ALA A 150 7.31 11.39 -4.02
C ALA A 150 6.07 10.65 -3.50
N ALA A 151 5.72 9.53 -4.11
CA ALA A 151 4.66 8.64 -3.66
C ALA A 151 4.93 8.09 -2.25
N GLU A 152 6.15 7.60 -1.99
CA GLU A 152 6.55 7.13 -0.65
C GLU A 152 6.41 8.24 0.42
N ILE A 153 6.80 9.48 0.11
CA ILE A 153 6.63 10.62 1.02
C ILE A 153 5.13 10.86 1.32
N SER A 154 4.26 10.74 0.33
CA SER A 154 2.81 10.83 0.54
C SER A 154 2.30 9.73 1.47
N CYS A 155 2.76 8.50 1.25
CA CYS A 155 2.39 7.34 2.07
C CYS A 155 2.89 7.47 3.51
N ASP A 156 4.14 7.92 3.71
CA ASP A 156 4.71 8.17 5.04
C ASP A 156 3.90 9.21 5.83
N ARG A 157 3.43 10.27 5.18
CA ARG A 157 2.57 11.28 5.82
C ARG A 157 1.25 10.70 6.32
N ILE A 158 0.63 9.82 5.55
CA ILE A 158 -0.59 9.13 5.96
C ILE A 158 -0.29 8.10 7.05
N GLY A 159 0.83 7.37 6.95
CA GLY A 159 1.30 6.47 8.00
C GLY A 159 1.49 7.21 9.32
N PHE A 160 2.07 8.41 9.27
CA PHE A 160 2.26 9.25 10.45
C PHE A 160 0.93 9.73 11.04
N LEU A 161 -0.02 10.10 10.20
CA LEU A 161 -1.38 10.45 10.64
C LEU A 161 -2.08 9.26 11.29
N ALA A 162 -1.94 8.07 10.71
CA ALA A 162 -2.57 6.84 11.19
C ALA A 162 -2.04 6.38 12.56
N CYS A 163 -0.74 6.56 12.86
CA CYS A 163 -0.12 6.17 14.14
C CYS A 163 -0.09 7.31 15.16
N GLY A 164 -0.33 8.56 14.76
CA GLY A 164 -0.32 9.75 15.62
C GLY A 164 -1.36 9.69 16.75
N ASP A 165 -1.20 10.54 17.74
CA ASP A 165 -2.14 10.69 18.86
C ASP A 165 -3.30 11.59 18.48
#